data_2c0e6332490b820e189f51a020c52465
#
_entry.id   2c0e6332490b820e189f51a020c52465
#
_cell.length_a   1.000
_cell.length_b   1.000
_cell.length_c   1.000
_cell.angle_alpha   90.00
_cell.angle_beta   90.00
_cell.angle_gamma   90.00
#
_symmetry.space_group_name_H-M   'P 1'
#
loop_
_entity.id
_entity.type
_entity.pdbx_description
1 polymer ?
#
loop_
_entity_poly.entity_id
_entity_poly.type
_entity_poly.pdbx_seq_one_letter_code
_entity_poly.pdbx_strand_id
1 'polypeptide(L)'
;MRRDRAKAYAAATNDDNPAYESGKYAPPIFGVVPTWDAMLLAAADVIPPDALPFIVHGEQDMHFHQPLVPGAELTTAAEAHSVRVGRSGTRFTTRIVSNDVDGRTVMEVFSTTFIRGMSDGDSGGPDKPVHALPPDRGEPVATFTVHVDDDQTYRYRDASGDTMPIHVDDAFAKSVGLPGIIVHGLCTMAMCSQAVVKTVAGGDPSRLRRLAVRFSKPVLPGNDVVTTIYDIGNGAYAFEATSAGSTVIKDGRAEVAPA
;
A
#
# COMPACT_ATOMS: atom_id res chain seq x y z
N MET A 1 -3.00 13.58 -11.99
CA MET A 1 -2.21 12.31 -12.12
C MET A 1 -1.49 12.25 -13.46
N ARG A 2 -0.16 12.15 -13.52
CA ARG A 2 0.62 12.12 -14.79
C ARG A 2 0.48 10.75 -15.46
N ARG A 3 0.15 10.73 -16.76
CA ARG A 3 -0.06 9.49 -17.56
C ARG A 3 1.21 8.65 -17.69
N ASP A 4 2.34 9.32 -17.95
CA ASP A 4 3.65 8.67 -18.10
C ASP A 4 4.07 7.96 -16.80
N ARG A 5 3.87 8.61 -15.64
CA ARG A 5 4.18 8.01 -14.34
C ARG A 5 3.27 6.83 -14.01
N ALA A 6 1.98 6.88 -14.34
CA ALA A 6 1.08 5.75 -14.11
C ALA A 6 1.51 4.49 -14.90
N LYS A 7 1.94 4.66 -16.15
CA LYS A 7 2.51 3.56 -16.96
C LYS A 7 3.83 3.05 -16.39
N ALA A 8 4.74 3.96 -16.02
CA ALA A 8 6.00 3.58 -15.41
C ALA A 8 5.79 2.83 -14.09
N TYR A 9 4.77 3.20 -13.31
CA TYR A 9 4.42 2.53 -12.06
C TYR A 9 3.90 1.10 -12.32
N ALA A 10 3.03 0.90 -13.31
CA ALA A 10 2.57 -0.43 -13.71
C ALA A 10 3.75 -1.34 -14.09
N ALA A 11 4.65 -0.84 -14.95
CA ALA A 11 5.87 -1.56 -15.33
C ALA A 11 6.79 -1.83 -14.14
N ALA A 12 6.93 -0.87 -13.21
CA ALA A 12 7.75 -0.99 -12.01
C ALA A 12 7.16 -1.94 -10.95
N THR A 13 5.93 -2.37 -11.09
CA THR A 13 5.25 -3.35 -10.22
C THR A 13 4.95 -4.66 -10.96
N ASN A 14 5.53 -4.88 -12.14
CA ASN A 14 5.34 -6.05 -13.01
C ASN A 14 3.86 -6.30 -13.33
N ASP A 15 3.04 -5.23 -13.45
CA ASP A 15 1.62 -5.32 -13.74
C ASP A 15 1.33 -4.97 -15.21
N ASP A 16 1.07 -6.01 -16.00
CA ASP A 16 0.82 -5.98 -17.43
C ASP A 16 -0.65 -5.79 -17.81
N ASN A 17 -1.48 -5.27 -16.90
CA ASN A 17 -2.90 -5.09 -17.17
C ASN A 17 -3.11 -4.13 -18.37
N PRO A 18 -3.86 -4.55 -19.42
CA PRO A 18 -4.08 -3.74 -20.63
C PRO A 18 -4.74 -2.38 -20.35
N ALA A 19 -5.51 -2.25 -19.26
CA ALA A 19 -6.12 -0.99 -18.87
C ALA A 19 -5.09 0.07 -18.45
N TYR A 20 -3.94 -0.34 -17.92
CA TYR A 20 -2.85 0.56 -17.55
C TYR A 20 -2.01 0.95 -18.75
N GLU A 21 -1.72 0.00 -19.64
CA GLU A 21 -0.97 0.26 -20.86
C GLU A 21 -1.72 1.19 -21.80
N SER A 22 -3.02 0.96 -22.00
CA SER A 22 -3.87 1.86 -22.80
C SER A 22 -4.06 3.24 -22.17
N GLY A 23 -3.78 3.38 -20.86
CA GLY A 23 -4.04 4.60 -20.10
C GLY A 23 -5.52 4.85 -19.82
N LYS A 24 -6.36 3.80 -19.90
CA LYS A 24 -7.76 3.85 -19.49
C LYS A 24 -7.89 4.06 -17.98
N TYR A 25 -7.09 3.30 -17.21
CA TYR A 25 -7.01 3.42 -15.76
C TYR A 25 -5.54 3.48 -15.31
N ALA A 26 -5.30 3.97 -14.10
CA ALA A 26 -4.03 3.83 -13.40
C ALA A 26 -4.09 2.60 -12.47
N PRO A 27 -2.93 1.98 -12.14
CA PRO A 27 -2.87 0.98 -11.09
C PRO A 27 -3.45 1.54 -9.78
N PRO A 28 -4.26 0.78 -9.02
CA PRO A 28 -4.90 1.31 -7.81
C PRO A 28 -3.91 1.91 -6.80
N ILE A 29 -2.78 1.23 -6.57
CA ILE A 29 -1.80 1.70 -5.59
C ILE A 29 -0.99 2.91 -6.08
N PHE A 30 -0.99 3.21 -7.40
CA PHE A 30 -0.45 4.47 -7.91
C PHE A 30 -1.12 5.71 -7.28
N GLY A 31 -2.33 5.56 -6.74
CA GLY A 31 -3.04 6.63 -6.03
C GLY A 31 -2.25 7.26 -4.88
N VAL A 32 -1.28 6.54 -4.28
CA VAL A 32 -0.42 7.10 -3.21
C VAL A 32 0.60 8.12 -3.76
N VAL A 33 0.99 7.99 -5.03
CA VAL A 33 2.04 8.85 -5.62
C VAL A 33 1.64 10.34 -5.63
N PRO A 34 0.44 10.73 -6.09
CA PRO A 34 0.02 12.13 -6.02
C PRO A 34 -0.31 12.64 -4.60
N THR A 35 -0.39 11.74 -3.60
CA THR A 35 -0.71 12.11 -2.21
C THR A 35 0.52 12.26 -1.32
N TRP A 36 1.71 11.91 -1.81
CA TRP A 36 2.94 11.79 -1.03
C TRP A 36 3.28 13.07 -0.27
N ASP A 37 3.30 14.21 -0.95
CA ASP A 37 3.66 15.50 -0.32
C ASP A 37 2.69 15.89 0.80
N ALA A 38 1.38 15.70 0.60
CA ALA A 38 0.37 15.99 1.60
C ALA A 38 0.51 15.08 2.84
N MET A 39 0.81 13.79 2.61
CA MET A 39 1.05 12.82 3.67
C MET A 39 2.28 13.18 4.50
N LEU A 40 3.40 13.55 3.85
CA LEU A 40 4.62 13.96 4.54
C LEU A 40 4.41 15.21 5.39
N LEU A 41 3.70 16.21 4.88
CA LEU A 41 3.38 17.43 5.63
C LEU A 41 2.56 17.11 6.88
N ALA A 42 1.50 16.31 6.75
CA ALA A 42 0.68 15.91 7.89
C ALA A 42 1.45 15.07 8.93
N ALA A 43 2.43 14.28 8.51
CA ALA A 43 3.29 13.51 9.40
C ALA A 43 4.31 14.42 10.12
N ALA A 44 4.89 15.40 9.43
CA ALA A 44 5.89 16.31 9.99
C ALA A 44 5.35 17.18 11.13
N ASP A 45 4.05 17.47 11.13
CA ASP A 45 3.40 18.24 12.21
C ASP A 45 3.29 17.45 13.52
N VAL A 46 3.41 16.11 13.49
CA VAL A 46 3.12 15.24 14.64
C VAL A 46 4.31 14.37 15.03
N ILE A 47 5.09 13.91 14.06
CA ILE A 47 6.21 12.98 14.30
C ILE A 47 7.49 13.79 14.61
N PRO A 48 8.10 13.62 15.78
CA PRO A 48 9.35 14.29 16.11
C PRO A 48 10.47 13.90 15.11
N PRO A 49 11.34 14.83 14.72
CA PRO A 49 12.43 14.57 13.76
C PRO A 49 13.37 13.43 14.16
N ASP A 50 13.63 13.28 15.46
CA ASP A 50 14.46 12.21 16.02
C ASP A 50 13.82 10.82 15.99
N ALA A 51 12.50 10.74 15.78
CA ALA A 51 11.77 9.49 15.59
C ALA A 51 11.83 8.96 14.14
N LEU A 52 12.20 9.80 13.16
CA LEU A 52 12.21 9.43 11.73
C LEU A 52 13.00 8.15 11.41
N PRO A 53 14.19 7.87 12.00
CA PRO A 53 14.93 6.64 11.73
C PRO A 53 14.24 5.36 12.20
N PHE A 54 13.25 5.46 13.09
CA PHE A 54 12.54 4.33 13.69
C PHE A 54 11.17 4.07 13.05
N ILE A 55 10.84 4.83 12.02
CA ILE A 55 9.58 4.71 11.30
C ILE A 55 9.59 3.49 10.38
N VAL A 56 8.48 2.74 10.43
CA VAL A 56 8.15 1.73 9.42
C VAL A 56 6.70 1.91 8.96
N HIS A 57 6.44 1.63 7.69
CA HIS A 57 5.07 1.59 7.19
C HIS A 57 4.36 0.37 7.80
N GLY A 58 3.36 0.59 8.63
CA GLY A 58 2.67 -0.46 9.38
C GLY A 58 1.45 -1.02 8.64
N GLU A 59 0.56 -0.13 8.19
CA GLU A 59 -0.68 -0.50 7.51
C GLU A 59 -1.06 0.54 6.45
N GLN A 60 -1.71 0.08 5.40
CA GLN A 60 -2.27 0.93 4.35
C GLN A 60 -3.68 0.44 4.04
N ASP A 61 -4.66 1.34 4.06
CA ASP A 61 -6.06 1.06 3.73
C ASP A 61 -6.55 2.11 2.74
N MET A 62 -6.89 1.68 1.54
CA MET A 62 -7.28 2.55 0.43
C MET A 62 -8.71 2.25 0.01
N HIS A 63 -9.57 3.27 0.01
CA HIS A 63 -10.95 3.22 -0.43
C HIS A 63 -11.07 3.97 -1.76
N PHE A 64 -11.56 3.31 -2.80
CA PHE A 64 -11.70 3.84 -4.14
C PHE A 64 -13.18 4.14 -4.42
N HIS A 65 -13.56 5.40 -4.36
CA HIS A 65 -14.92 5.85 -4.68
C HIS A 65 -15.13 5.98 -6.19
N GLN A 66 -14.06 6.26 -6.92
CA GLN A 66 -14.01 6.33 -8.38
C GLN A 66 -12.75 5.61 -8.91
N PRO A 67 -12.77 5.11 -10.15
CA PRO A 67 -11.55 4.59 -10.78
C PRO A 67 -10.49 5.68 -10.92
N LEU A 68 -9.22 5.32 -10.74
CA LEU A 68 -8.11 6.24 -10.95
C LEU A 68 -7.83 6.40 -12.46
N VAL A 69 -8.08 7.59 -12.98
CA VAL A 69 -7.91 7.91 -14.41
C VAL A 69 -6.63 8.72 -14.63
N PRO A 70 -5.66 8.21 -15.43
CA PRO A 70 -4.45 8.96 -15.77
C PRO A 70 -4.79 10.27 -16.50
N GLY A 71 -4.19 11.36 -16.05
CA GLY A 71 -4.47 12.70 -16.55
C GLY A 71 -5.49 13.47 -15.73
N ALA A 72 -6.26 12.82 -14.85
CA ALA A 72 -7.17 13.53 -13.95
C ALA A 72 -6.40 14.47 -13.01
N GLU A 73 -6.98 15.63 -12.76
CA GLU A 73 -6.54 16.59 -11.75
C GLU A 73 -7.21 16.23 -10.42
N LEU A 74 -6.42 16.16 -9.35
CA LEU A 74 -6.88 15.86 -8.01
C LEU A 74 -6.43 16.94 -7.05
N THR A 75 -7.33 17.33 -6.15
CA THR A 75 -6.99 18.10 -4.95
C THR A 75 -6.92 17.15 -3.78
N THR A 76 -5.78 17.15 -3.07
CA THR A 76 -5.54 16.23 -1.96
C THR A 76 -5.34 17.01 -0.67
N ALA A 77 -6.05 16.56 0.38
CA ALA A 77 -5.85 17.01 1.75
C ALA A 77 -5.44 15.81 2.63
N ALA A 78 -4.55 16.04 3.58
CA ALA A 78 -4.13 15.06 4.57
C ALA A 78 -4.21 15.65 5.98
N GLU A 79 -4.59 14.82 6.94
CA GLU A 79 -4.71 15.20 8.34
C GLU A 79 -4.19 14.10 9.27
N ALA A 80 -3.68 14.47 10.42
CA ALA A 80 -3.40 13.55 11.51
C ALA A 80 -4.74 12.98 12.01
N HIS A 81 -4.94 11.66 11.81
CA HIS A 81 -6.20 11.00 12.15
C HIS A 81 -6.19 10.47 13.57
N SER A 82 -5.17 9.68 13.93
CA SER A 82 -5.09 9.11 15.27
C SER A 82 -3.67 8.71 15.67
N VAL A 83 -3.46 8.69 16.96
CA VAL A 83 -2.26 8.16 17.63
C VAL A 83 -2.69 7.03 18.56
N ARG A 84 -1.96 5.91 18.53
CA ARG A 84 -2.17 4.78 19.44
C ARG A 84 -0.83 4.36 20.04
N VAL A 85 -0.62 4.71 21.29
CA VAL A 85 0.59 4.39 22.06
C VAL A 85 0.52 2.97 22.56
N GLY A 86 1.59 2.20 22.36
CA GLY A 86 1.71 0.80 22.78
C GLY A 86 3.09 0.50 23.35
N ARG A 87 3.24 -0.66 23.99
CA ARG A 87 4.50 -1.07 24.65
C ARG A 87 5.72 -1.13 23.74
N SER A 88 5.54 -1.51 22.47
CA SER A 88 6.63 -1.69 21.49
C SER A 88 6.84 -0.48 20.59
N GLY A 89 5.95 0.50 20.67
CA GLY A 89 5.99 1.70 19.84
C GLY A 89 4.60 2.30 19.62
N THR A 90 4.59 3.42 18.94
CA THR A 90 3.39 4.21 18.66
C THR A 90 2.96 4.05 17.23
N ARG A 91 1.65 3.87 16.99
CA ARG A 91 1.02 3.93 15.66
C ARG A 91 0.48 5.33 15.45
N PHE A 92 0.89 5.93 14.35
CA PHE A 92 0.36 7.20 13.88
C PHE A 92 -0.38 6.95 12.56
N THR A 93 -1.64 7.31 12.49
CA THR A 93 -2.47 7.19 11.29
C THR A 93 -2.73 8.54 10.68
N THR A 94 -2.42 8.70 9.41
CA THR A 94 -2.78 9.84 8.57
C THR A 94 -4.00 9.46 7.73
N ARG A 95 -5.01 10.32 7.68
CA ARG A 95 -6.14 10.23 6.76
C ARG A 95 -5.88 11.18 5.59
N ILE A 96 -6.05 10.67 4.37
CA ILE A 96 -5.78 11.42 3.14
C ILE A 96 -7.02 11.31 2.25
N VAL A 97 -7.54 12.43 1.78
CA VAL A 97 -8.70 12.48 0.87
C VAL A 97 -8.30 13.18 -0.41
N SER A 98 -8.56 12.55 -1.54
CA SER A 98 -8.35 13.12 -2.87
C SER A 98 -9.69 13.30 -3.59
N ASN A 99 -9.96 14.51 -4.03
CA ASN A 99 -11.18 14.89 -4.75
C ASN A 99 -10.87 15.26 -6.20
N ASP A 100 -11.82 15.04 -7.09
CA ASP A 100 -11.80 15.52 -8.47
C ASP A 100 -12.10 17.04 -8.55
N VAL A 101 -12.09 17.58 -9.76
CA VAL A 101 -12.36 19.00 -10.02
C VAL A 101 -13.77 19.45 -9.66
N ASP A 102 -14.72 18.51 -9.55
CA ASP A 102 -16.10 18.76 -9.15
C ASP A 102 -16.27 18.62 -7.62
N GLY A 103 -15.19 18.36 -6.88
CA GLY A 103 -15.20 18.18 -5.43
C GLY A 103 -15.70 16.80 -4.96
N ARG A 104 -15.91 15.84 -5.87
CA ARG A 104 -16.34 14.48 -5.51
C ARG A 104 -15.10 13.66 -5.09
N THR A 105 -15.23 12.92 -4.00
CA THR A 105 -14.17 12.07 -3.52
C THR A 105 -13.85 10.96 -4.53
N VAL A 106 -12.59 10.88 -4.92
CA VAL A 106 -12.03 9.83 -5.77
C VAL A 106 -11.45 8.71 -4.91
N MET A 107 -10.69 9.08 -3.88
CA MET A 107 -9.99 8.13 -3.03
C MET A 107 -9.86 8.66 -1.61
N GLU A 108 -10.00 7.76 -0.64
CA GLU A 108 -9.67 7.99 0.77
C GLU A 108 -8.65 6.96 1.23
N VAL A 109 -7.65 7.39 1.98
CA VAL A 109 -6.55 6.54 2.44
C VAL A 109 -6.31 6.72 3.92
N PHE A 110 -6.14 5.61 4.64
CA PHE A 110 -5.62 5.58 6.01
C PHE A 110 -4.23 4.94 5.99
N SER A 111 -3.20 5.77 6.10
CA SER A 111 -1.80 5.33 6.16
C SER A 111 -1.34 5.28 7.60
N THR A 112 -0.99 4.11 8.10
CA THR A 112 -0.53 3.93 9.48
C THR A 112 0.96 3.67 9.52
N THR A 113 1.67 4.58 10.14
CA THR A 113 3.10 4.51 10.44
C THR A 113 3.29 3.92 11.84
N PHE A 114 4.27 3.04 12.00
CA PHE A 114 4.69 2.53 13.31
C PHE A 114 6.07 3.07 13.66
N ILE A 115 6.15 3.75 14.82
CA ILE A 115 7.37 4.34 15.36
C ILE A 115 7.87 3.41 16.46
N ARG A 116 8.95 2.68 16.17
CA ARG A 116 9.51 1.70 17.10
C ARG A 116 10.07 2.38 18.35
N GLY A 117 9.82 1.80 19.51
CA GLY A 117 10.38 2.26 20.79
C GLY A 117 9.79 3.55 21.34
N MET A 118 8.94 4.25 20.61
CA MET A 118 8.21 5.40 21.11
C MET A 118 6.97 4.92 21.88
N SER A 119 7.06 4.84 23.19
CA SER A 119 6.00 4.29 24.06
C SER A 119 5.44 5.31 25.06
N ASP A 120 5.85 6.56 24.96
CA ASP A 120 5.42 7.66 25.84
C ASP A 120 4.36 8.52 25.15
N GLY A 121 3.50 9.15 25.93
CA GLY A 121 2.43 10.04 25.49
C GLY A 121 1.05 9.41 25.55
N ASP A 122 0.05 10.16 25.09
CA ASP A 122 -1.36 9.77 25.14
C ASP A 122 -1.86 9.27 23.77
N SER A 123 -2.74 8.27 23.81
CA SER A 123 -3.50 7.87 22.62
C SER A 123 -4.66 8.82 22.39
N GLY A 124 -4.95 9.14 21.12
CA GLY A 124 -5.99 10.08 20.75
C GLY A 124 -6.46 9.95 19.32
N GLY A 125 -7.53 10.67 18.98
CA GLY A 125 -8.15 10.66 17.65
C GLY A 125 -9.13 9.51 17.43
N PRO A 126 -9.92 9.55 16.34
CA PRO A 126 -10.94 8.55 16.01
C PRO A 126 -10.33 7.19 15.65
N ASP A 127 -11.16 6.15 15.65
CA ASP A 127 -10.76 4.85 15.14
C ASP A 127 -10.73 4.85 13.61
N LYS A 128 -9.79 4.12 13.03
CA LYS A 128 -9.72 3.86 11.59
C LYS A 128 -10.54 2.62 11.21
N PRO A 129 -10.90 2.44 9.93
CA PRO A 129 -11.56 1.23 9.47
C PRO A 129 -10.76 -0.03 9.81
N VAL A 130 -11.46 -1.11 10.19
CA VAL A 130 -10.87 -2.40 10.53
C VAL A 130 -10.79 -3.27 9.28
N HIS A 131 -9.69 -4.02 9.13
CA HIS A 131 -9.47 -4.96 8.04
C HIS A 131 -8.83 -6.28 8.47
N ALA A 132 -8.95 -6.64 9.76
CA ALA A 132 -8.43 -7.92 10.25
C ALA A 132 -9.02 -9.11 9.49
N LEU A 133 -8.19 -10.15 9.28
CA LEU A 133 -8.64 -11.40 8.69
C LEU A 133 -9.64 -12.11 9.62
N PRO A 134 -10.76 -12.60 9.10
CA PRO A 134 -11.63 -13.47 9.88
C PRO A 134 -10.90 -14.78 10.23
N PRO A 135 -11.10 -15.33 11.42
CA PRO A 135 -10.45 -16.59 11.85
C PRO A 135 -10.92 -17.79 11.01
N ASP A 136 -12.17 -17.79 10.58
CA ASP A 136 -12.75 -18.78 9.67
C ASP A 136 -13.00 -18.13 8.30
N ARG A 137 -12.13 -18.41 7.35
CA ARG A 137 -12.15 -17.83 6.01
C ARG A 137 -12.30 -18.85 4.88
N GLY A 138 -12.51 -20.13 5.25
CA GLY A 138 -12.69 -21.22 4.28
C GLY A 138 -11.43 -21.52 3.46
N GLU A 139 -11.64 -22.23 2.34
CA GLU A 139 -10.56 -22.55 1.40
C GLU A 139 -10.21 -21.36 0.52
N PRO A 140 -8.96 -21.25 0.05
CA PRO A 140 -8.56 -20.23 -0.88
C PRO A 140 -9.34 -20.32 -2.21
N VAL A 141 -9.84 -19.19 -2.69
CA VAL A 141 -10.48 -19.11 -4.01
C VAL A 141 -9.48 -18.79 -5.13
N ALA A 142 -8.32 -18.25 -4.79
CA ALA A 142 -7.24 -17.97 -5.73
C ALA A 142 -5.87 -17.91 -5.03
N THR A 143 -4.84 -18.24 -5.80
CA THR A 143 -3.44 -17.98 -5.45
C THR A 143 -2.76 -17.36 -6.66
N PHE A 144 -1.99 -16.29 -6.45
CA PHE A 144 -1.31 -15.58 -7.53
C PHE A 144 0.12 -15.26 -7.11
N THR A 145 1.07 -15.48 -8.02
CA THR A 145 2.50 -15.26 -7.77
C THR A 145 3.04 -14.15 -8.66
N VAL A 146 3.79 -13.24 -8.07
CA VAL A 146 4.56 -12.21 -8.77
C VAL A 146 6.02 -12.36 -8.39
N HIS A 147 6.90 -12.52 -9.38
CA HIS A 147 8.34 -12.49 -9.16
C HIS A 147 8.81 -11.06 -8.90
N VAL A 148 9.70 -10.90 -7.95
CA VAL A 148 10.37 -9.62 -7.64
C VAL A 148 11.73 -9.62 -8.31
N ASP A 149 11.89 -8.84 -9.37
CA ASP A 149 13.16 -8.74 -10.09
C ASP A 149 14.27 -8.12 -9.23
N ASP A 150 15.52 -8.42 -9.56
CA ASP A 150 16.67 -7.88 -8.81
C ASP A 150 16.75 -6.35 -8.84
N ASP A 151 16.23 -5.71 -9.90
CA ASP A 151 16.19 -4.26 -10.08
C ASP A 151 14.85 -3.62 -9.63
N GLN A 152 13.92 -4.41 -9.10
CA GLN A 152 12.55 -3.98 -8.76
C GLN A 152 12.52 -2.72 -7.89
N THR A 153 13.39 -2.64 -6.90
CA THR A 153 13.43 -1.51 -5.96
C THR A 153 13.83 -0.21 -6.65
N TYR A 154 14.76 -0.26 -7.59
CA TYR A 154 15.22 0.91 -8.34
C TYR A 154 14.15 1.40 -9.32
N ARG A 155 13.50 0.49 -10.06
CA ARG A 155 12.38 0.83 -10.94
C ARG A 155 11.20 1.44 -10.17
N TYR A 156 10.88 0.85 -9.01
CA TYR A 156 9.80 1.36 -8.17
C TYR A 156 10.13 2.73 -7.58
N ARG A 157 11.35 2.95 -7.07
CA ARG A 157 11.83 4.26 -6.62
C ARG A 157 11.58 5.34 -7.67
N ASP A 158 11.99 5.08 -8.93
CA ASP A 158 11.90 6.06 -10.01
C ASP A 158 10.44 6.35 -10.39
N ALA A 159 9.57 5.35 -10.37
CA ALA A 159 8.16 5.49 -10.70
C ALA A 159 7.34 6.12 -9.55
N SER A 160 7.58 5.71 -8.31
CA SER A 160 6.85 6.18 -7.13
C SER A 160 7.36 7.51 -6.59
N GLY A 161 8.68 7.74 -6.66
CA GLY A 161 9.36 8.86 -6.00
C GLY A 161 9.77 8.55 -4.56
N ASP A 162 9.59 7.32 -4.08
CA ASP A 162 10.08 6.88 -2.77
C ASP A 162 11.58 6.57 -2.83
N THR A 163 12.38 7.49 -2.31
CA THR A 163 13.85 7.43 -2.35
C THR A 163 14.47 6.99 -1.03
N MET A 164 13.70 6.36 -0.15
CA MET A 164 14.22 5.90 1.15
C MET A 164 15.42 4.97 0.97
N PRO A 165 16.57 5.26 1.65
CA PRO A 165 17.83 4.54 1.43
C PRO A 165 17.76 3.03 1.67
N ILE A 166 16.89 2.55 2.56
CA ILE A 166 16.70 1.11 2.83
C ILE A 166 16.30 0.29 1.59
N HIS A 167 15.83 0.95 0.54
CA HIS A 167 15.36 0.32 -0.69
C HIS A 167 16.38 0.36 -1.83
N VAL A 168 17.47 1.13 -1.68
CA VAL A 168 18.39 1.40 -2.80
C VAL A 168 19.87 1.42 -2.38
N ASP A 169 20.17 1.42 -1.09
CA ASP A 169 21.54 1.42 -0.54
C ASP A 169 21.71 0.22 0.42
N ASP A 170 22.43 -0.78 -0.05
CA ASP A 170 22.66 -2.03 0.69
C ASP A 170 23.45 -1.81 2.00
N ALA A 171 24.43 -0.90 1.98
CA ALA A 171 25.22 -0.59 3.16
C ALA A 171 24.36 0.11 4.22
N PHE A 172 23.52 1.06 3.80
CA PHE A 172 22.57 1.72 4.71
C PHE A 172 21.55 0.72 5.26
N ALA A 173 20.94 -0.12 4.41
CA ALA A 173 19.96 -1.11 4.84
C ALA A 173 20.55 -2.04 5.92
N LYS A 174 21.78 -2.54 5.72
CA LYS A 174 22.48 -3.38 6.70
C LYS A 174 22.82 -2.62 7.99
N SER A 175 23.16 -1.33 7.91
CA SER A 175 23.50 -0.52 9.09
C SER A 175 22.30 -0.32 10.04
N VAL A 176 21.06 -0.41 9.52
CA VAL A 176 19.82 -0.31 10.30
C VAL A 176 19.22 -1.69 10.64
N GLY A 177 19.99 -2.77 10.45
CA GLY A 177 19.63 -4.13 10.88
C GLY A 177 18.77 -4.91 9.88
N LEU A 178 18.70 -4.47 8.62
CA LEU A 178 18.08 -5.22 7.53
C LEU A 178 19.08 -6.20 6.88
N PRO A 179 18.63 -7.28 6.23
CA PRO A 179 19.53 -8.25 5.58
C PRO A 179 20.22 -7.70 4.32
N GLY A 180 19.74 -6.61 3.77
CA GLY A 180 20.16 -5.92 2.57
C GLY A 180 19.04 -4.99 2.12
N ILE A 181 19.09 -4.50 0.87
CA ILE A 181 18.00 -3.71 0.33
C ILE A 181 16.71 -4.52 0.34
N ILE A 182 15.60 -3.85 0.70
CA ILE A 182 14.27 -4.47 0.77
C ILE A 182 13.32 -3.80 -0.22
N VAL A 183 12.34 -4.56 -0.70
CA VAL A 183 11.28 -4.04 -1.57
C VAL A 183 10.41 -3.06 -0.79
N HIS A 184 9.99 -1.97 -1.44
CA HIS A 184 9.04 -1.01 -0.87
C HIS A 184 7.75 -1.71 -0.46
N GLY A 185 7.23 -1.40 0.72
CA GLY A 185 5.97 -1.99 1.19
C GLY A 185 4.82 -1.77 0.21
N LEU A 186 4.69 -0.56 -0.34
CA LEU A 186 3.66 -0.23 -1.32
C LEU A 186 3.87 -0.93 -2.68
N CYS A 187 5.10 -1.31 -3.05
CA CYS A 187 5.36 -2.18 -4.21
C CYS A 187 4.80 -3.59 -3.95
N THR A 188 5.05 -4.14 -2.77
CA THR A 188 4.47 -5.44 -2.35
C THR A 188 2.94 -5.38 -2.33
N MET A 189 2.35 -4.29 -1.82
CA MET A 189 0.90 -4.07 -1.86
C MET A 189 0.37 -3.97 -3.29
N ALA A 190 1.12 -3.35 -4.22
CA ALA A 190 0.75 -3.29 -5.63
C ALA A 190 0.72 -4.68 -6.28
N MET A 191 1.66 -5.57 -5.94
CA MET A 191 1.63 -6.97 -6.38
C MET A 191 0.41 -7.73 -5.83
N CYS A 192 0.02 -7.47 -4.57
CA CYS A 192 -1.24 -8.01 -4.03
C CYS A 192 -2.47 -7.42 -4.73
N SER A 193 -2.45 -6.13 -5.09
CA SER A 193 -3.50 -5.49 -5.89
C SER A 193 -3.65 -6.16 -7.26
N GLN A 194 -2.52 -6.46 -7.93
CA GLN A 194 -2.50 -7.21 -9.19
C GLN A 194 -3.17 -8.58 -9.03
N ALA A 195 -2.84 -9.32 -7.96
CA ALA A 195 -3.46 -10.60 -7.65
C ALA A 195 -4.99 -10.47 -7.55
N VAL A 196 -5.50 -9.50 -6.76
CA VAL A 196 -6.93 -9.25 -6.58
C VAL A 196 -7.60 -8.87 -7.90
N VAL A 197 -7.02 -7.91 -8.64
CA VAL A 197 -7.59 -7.43 -9.90
C VAL A 197 -7.68 -8.55 -10.93
N LYS A 198 -6.62 -9.35 -11.10
CA LYS A 198 -6.57 -10.42 -12.09
C LYS A 198 -7.47 -11.60 -11.74
N THR A 199 -7.59 -11.96 -10.46
CA THR A 199 -8.27 -13.22 -10.07
C THR A 199 -9.74 -13.03 -9.68
N VAL A 200 -10.08 -11.98 -8.93
CA VAL A 200 -11.44 -11.81 -8.37
C VAL A 200 -12.17 -10.57 -8.89
N ALA A 201 -11.47 -9.61 -9.53
CA ALA A 201 -12.11 -8.49 -10.19
C ALA A 201 -12.25 -8.67 -11.73
N GLY A 202 -11.90 -9.83 -12.27
CA GLY A 202 -12.02 -10.13 -13.69
C GLY A 202 -11.08 -9.30 -14.59
N GLY A 203 -9.96 -8.84 -14.06
CA GLY A 203 -8.99 -8.00 -14.77
C GLY A 203 -9.39 -6.52 -14.87
N ASP A 204 -10.53 -6.13 -14.31
CA ASP A 204 -11.01 -4.74 -14.34
C ASP A 204 -10.67 -4.00 -13.04
N PRO A 205 -9.65 -3.10 -13.03
CA PRO A 205 -9.27 -2.35 -11.84
C PRO A 205 -10.35 -1.37 -11.38
N SER A 206 -11.28 -0.99 -12.25
CA SER A 206 -12.38 -0.08 -11.88
C SER A 206 -13.40 -0.71 -10.94
N ARG A 207 -13.36 -2.02 -10.76
CA ARG A 207 -14.22 -2.75 -9.81
C ARG A 207 -13.66 -2.77 -8.39
N LEU A 208 -12.37 -2.48 -8.20
CA LEU A 208 -11.76 -2.42 -6.86
C LEU A 208 -12.32 -1.22 -6.09
N ARG A 209 -12.91 -1.48 -4.92
CA ARG A 209 -13.51 -0.48 -4.03
C ARG A 209 -12.68 -0.24 -2.78
N ARG A 210 -11.96 -1.25 -2.32
CA ARG A 210 -11.07 -1.15 -1.16
C ARG A 210 -9.93 -2.13 -1.31
N LEU A 211 -8.73 -1.72 -0.88
CA LEU A 211 -7.61 -2.61 -0.63
C LEU A 211 -6.90 -2.16 0.64
N ALA A 212 -6.82 -3.06 1.61
CA ALA A 212 -6.14 -2.81 2.88
C ALA A 212 -5.13 -3.91 3.15
N VAL A 213 -4.00 -3.54 3.77
CA VAL A 213 -2.94 -4.46 4.16
C VAL A 213 -2.28 -4.04 5.48
N ARG A 214 -1.73 -5.02 6.17
CA ARG A 214 -0.76 -4.84 7.24
C ARG A 214 0.57 -5.42 6.82
N PHE A 215 1.61 -4.59 6.81
CA PHE A 215 2.98 -4.99 6.51
C PHE A 215 3.57 -5.75 7.71
N SER A 216 4.22 -6.88 7.45
CA SER A 216 4.69 -7.77 8.52
C SER A 216 6.20 -8.01 8.48
N LYS A 217 6.71 -8.47 7.35
CA LYS A 217 8.14 -8.73 7.13
C LYS A 217 8.58 -8.13 5.79
N PRO A 218 9.86 -7.79 5.65
CA PRO A 218 10.39 -7.29 4.38
C PRO A 218 10.36 -8.38 3.29
N VAL A 219 10.21 -7.95 2.05
CA VAL A 219 10.44 -8.73 0.84
C VAL A 219 11.81 -8.36 0.29
N LEU A 220 12.57 -9.34 -0.20
CA LEU A 220 13.87 -9.13 -0.83
C LEU A 220 13.76 -9.30 -2.34
N PRO A 221 14.53 -8.54 -3.14
CA PRO A 221 14.68 -8.81 -4.57
C PRO A 221 15.08 -10.27 -4.85
N GLY A 222 14.69 -10.79 -6.01
CA GLY A 222 14.95 -12.18 -6.41
C GLY A 222 14.01 -13.22 -5.82
N ASN A 223 13.02 -12.82 -4.99
CA ASN A 223 12.04 -13.73 -4.41
C ASN A 223 10.65 -13.53 -5.02
N ASP A 224 9.79 -14.52 -4.85
CA ASP A 224 8.40 -14.45 -5.24
C ASP A 224 7.53 -13.89 -4.12
N VAL A 225 6.51 -13.10 -4.49
CA VAL A 225 5.38 -12.73 -3.62
C VAL A 225 4.19 -13.58 -4.04
N VAL A 226 3.75 -14.46 -3.13
CA VAL A 226 2.61 -15.34 -3.34
C VAL A 226 1.42 -14.82 -2.53
N THR A 227 0.39 -14.34 -3.23
CA THR A 227 -0.85 -13.83 -2.61
C THR A 227 -1.91 -14.92 -2.63
N THR A 228 -2.44 -15.28 -1.47
CA THR A 228 -3.53 -16.25 -1.29
C THR A 228 -4.80 -15.51 -0.90
N ILE A 229 -5.89 -15.72 -1.63
CA ILE A 229 -7.15 -14.95 -1.54
C ILE A 229 -8.29 -15.88 -1.12
N TYR A 230 -9.14 -15.39 -0.20
CA TYR A 230 -10.28 -16.10 0.37
C TYR A 230 -11.55 -15.25 0.15
N ASP A 231 -12.63 -15.86 -0.29
CA ASP A 231 -13.94 -15.21 -0.37
C ASP A 231 -14.58 -15.15 1.03
N ILE A 232 -14.90 -13.97 1.48
CA ILE A 232 -15.58 -13.76 2.78
C ILE A 232 -17.01 -13.20 2.59
N GLY A 233 -17.53 -13.32 1.37
CA GLY A 233 -18.91 -12.96 1.02
C GLY A 233 -19.11 -11.50 0.64
N ASN A 234 -20.23 -11.24 -0.04
CA ASN A 234 -20.69 -9.89 -0.42
C ASN A 234 -19.67 -9.07 -1.24
N GLY A 235 -18.85 -9.72 -2.10
CA GLY A 235 -17.81 -9.06 -2.87
C GLY A 235 -16.60 -8.64 -2.05
N ALA A 236 -16.51 -9.08 -0.79
CA ALA A 236 -15.34 -8.89 0.05
C ALA A 236 -14.45 -10.12 0.05
N TYR A 237 -13.15 -9.89 0.07
CA TYR A 237 -12.11 -10.91 0.06
C TYR A 237 -11.09 -10.62 1.15
N ALA A 238 -10.68 -11.67 1.85
CA ALA A 238 -9.52 -11.63 2.72
C ALA A 238 -8.30 -12.15 1.96
N PHE A 239 -7.09 -11.69 2.27
CA PHE A 239 -5.88 -12.24 1.67
C PHE A 239 -4.66 -12.10 2.57
N GLU A 240 -3.67 -12.94 2.31
CA GLU A 240 -2.33 -12.87 2.88
C GLU A 240 -1.31 -12.98 1.75
N ALA A 241 -0.10 -12.47 1.96
CA ALA A 241 0.99 -12.73 1.05
C ALA A 241 2.21 -13.27 1.78
N THR A 242 2.88 -14.22 1.14
CA THR A 242 4.13 -14.81 1.61
C THR A 242 5.27 -14.56 0.63
N SER A 243 6.49 -14.50 1.14
CA SER A 243 7.72 -14.46 0.35
C SER A 243 8.82 -15.21 1.10
N ALA A 244 9.56 -16.07 0.41
CA ALA A 244 10.60 -16.91 1.00
C ALA A 244 10.15 -17.63 2.30
N GLY A 245 8.93 -18.20 2.29
CA GLY A 245 8.36 -18.95 3.42
C GLY A 245 7.91 -18.08 4.62
N SER A 246 7.94 -16.76 4.50
CA SER A 246 7.51 -15.83 5.56
C SER A 246 6.28 -15.04 5.14
N THR A 247 5.34 -14.80 6.06
CA THR A 247 4.20 -13.91 5.81
C THR A 247 4.70 -12.46 5.79
N VAL A 248 4.54 -11.79 4.66
CA VAL A 248 4.98 -10.42 4.40
C VAL A 248 3.81 -9.43 4.45
N ILE A 249 2.62 -9.85 4.02
CA ILE A 249 1.36 -9.11 4.18
C ILE A 249 0.40 -9.93 5.04
N LYS A 250 -0.17 -9.30 6.04
CA LYS A 250 -1.22 -9.83 6.93
C LYS A 250 -2.47 -8.97 6.85
N ASP A 251 -3.57 -9.52 7.34
CA ASP A 251 -4.83 -8.80 7.47
C ASP A 251 -5.23 -8.08 6.17
N GLY A 252 -4.95 -8.72 5.03
CA GLY A 252 -5.31 -8.21 3.72
C GLY A 252 -6.81 -8.26 3.51
N ARG A 253 -7.42 -7.14 3.07
CA ARG A 253 -8.83 -7.03 2.70
C ARG A 253 -8.98 -6.37 1.36
N ALA A 254 -9.80 -6.94 0.50
CA ALA A 254 -10.23 -6.32 -0.74
C ALA A 254 -11.76 -6.28 -0.80
N GLU A 255 -12.32 -5.23 -1.41
CA GLU A 255 -13.74 -5.15 -1.73
C GLU A 255 -13.87 -4.86 -3.23
N VAL A 256 -14.65 -5.70 -3.92
CA VAL A 256 -14.80 -5.69 -5.37
C VAL A 256 -16.27 -5.53 -5.72
N ALA A 257 -16.59 -4.54 -6.55
CA ALA A 257 -17.94 -4.33 -7.06
C ALA A 257 -18.38 -5.50 -7.95
N PRO A 258 -19.68 -5.80 -8.02
CA PRO A 258 -20.23 -6.74 -8.99
C PRO A 258 -19.80 -6.41 -10.44
N ALA A 259 -19.83 -7.41 -11.32
CA ALA A 259 -19.54 -7.25 -12.75
C ALA A 259 -20.63 -6.46 -13.45
#